data_9ccfaaf4866e93e43afb4acd8b1044a9
#
_entry.id   9ccfaaf4866e93e43afb4acd8b1044a9
#
_cell.length_a   1.000
_cell.length_b   1.000
_cell.length_c   1.000
_cell.angle_alpha   90.00
_cell.angle_beta   90.00
_cell.angle_gamma   90.00
#
_symmetry.space_group_name_H-M   'P 1'
#
loop_
_entity.id
_entity.type
_entity.pdbx_description
1 polymer ?
#
loop_
_entity_poly.entity_id
_entity_poly.type
_entity_poly.pdbx_seq_one_letter_code
_entity_poly.pdbx_strand_id
1 'polypeptide(L)'
;MPFFPHPKRRVCKRLAAAATLFLCSFFAGNVLAHTISSFSSLSTDFLPVSASCENWGLSFQQEGKPPVANATSDYLKQFQAHYIADTTESVLYLTFDAGYENGNTEAILDALKKHHAPAAFFLVGNYLETSPDLIKRMMAEGHTVGNHTWHHPDMSKIADQSSFSEELSRLEQKYQEITGQTMKKYYRPPQGKYSESNLKMAKEMGYHTFFWSLAYVDWYENKQPTHEEAFKKLLGRIHPGAIVLLHSTSKTNGEILDELLTKWEEMGYRFGSLDEIAGNA
;
A
#
# COMPACT_ATOMS: atom_id res chain seq x y z
N MET A 1 39.15 8.53 78.85
CA MET A 1 39.82 8.17 77.57
C MET A 1 39.60 6.68 77.34
N PRO A 2 38.82 6.26 76.42
CA PRO A 2 38.68 4.85 76.05
C PRO A 2 39.52 4.53 74.79
N PHE A 3 40.26 3.40 74.93
CA PHE A 3 41.08 2.80 73.87
C PHE A 3 40.22 2.15 72.79
N PHE A 4 40.53 2.41 71.50
CA PHE A 4 39.96 1.70 70.36
C PHE A 4 40.86 0.52 69.95
N PRO A 5 40.32 -0.68 69.71
CA PRO A 5 41.11 -1.78 69.13
C PRO A 5 41.06 -1.77 67.60
N HIS A 6 42.20 -2.00 66.92
CA HIS A 6 42.41 -2.05 65.48
C HIS A 6 41.72 -3.25 64.82
N PRO A 7 41.07 -3.04 63.61
CA PRO A 7 40.49 -4.14 62.87
C PRO A 7 41.42 -4.56 61.66
N LYS A 8 42.45 -5.34 61.92
CA LYS A 8 43.37 -5.80 60.84
C LYS A 8 43.17 -7.26 60.34
N ARG A 9 42.20 -8.01 60.82
CA ARG A 9 42.01 -9.43 60.45
C ARG A 9 40.79 -9.76 59.63
N ARG A 10 39.91 -8.82 59.34
CA ARG A 10 38.67 -9.09 58.52
C ARG A 10 38.80 -8.74 57.05
N VAL A 11 39.79 -7.95 56.65
CA VAL A 11 39.97 -7.50 55.27
C VAL A 11 40.53 -8.58 54.35
N CYS A 12 41.48 -9.44 54.85
CA CYS A 12 42.08 -10.50 54.04
C CYS A 12 41.09 -11.64 53.68
N LYS A 13 40.12 -11.97 54.52
CA LYS A 13 39.15 -13.02 54.21
C LYS A 13 38.08 -12.56 53.24
N ARG A 14 37.76 -11.26 53.21
CA ARG A 14 36.80 -10.72 52.21
C ARG A 14 37.41 -10.54 50.80
N LEU A 15 38.68 -10.25 50.72
CA LEU A 15 39.40 -10.16 49.42
C LEU A 15 39.59 -11.54 48.78
N ALA A 16 39.84 -12.59 49.55
CA ALA A 16 39.95 -13.95 49.02
C ALA A 16 38.58 -14.48 48.49
N ALA A 17 37.47 -14.18 49.17
CA ALA A 17 36.13 -14.55 48.72
C ALA A 17 35.69 -13.78 47.48
N ALA A 18 36.07 -12.49 47.33
CA ALA A 18 35.79 -11.69 46.16
C ALA A 18 36.57 -12.15 44.93
N ALA A 19 37.84 -12.56 45.08
CA ALA A 19 38.67 -13.11 44.00
C ALA A 19 38.13 -14.45 43.47
N THR A 20 37.64 -15.33 44.37
CA THR A 20 37.08 -16.63 43.98
C THR A 20 35.73 -16.48 43.26
N LEU A 21 34.88 -15.54 43.67
CA LEU A 21 33.63 -15.22 43.00
C LEU A 21 33.89 -14.59 41.62
N PHE A 22 34.92 -13.79 41.44
CA PHE A 22 35.27 -13.17 40.18
C PHE A 22 35.81 -14.20 39.16
N LEU A 23 36.61 -15.18 39.62
CA LEU A 23 37.11 -16.28 38.82
C LEU A 23 35.95 -17.22 38.35
N CYS A 24 35.00 -17.53 39.22
CA CYS A 24 33.85 -18.35 38.88
C CYS A 24 32.91 -17.64 37.87
N SER A 25 32.71 -16.31 38.02
CA SER A 25 31.91 -15.56 37.08
C SER A 25 32.60 -15.39 35.72
N PHE A 26 33.94 -15.31 35.69
CA PHE A 26 34.68 -15.25 34.41
C PHE A 26 34.63 -16.58 33.65
N PHE A 27 34.72 -17.72 34.34
CA PHE A 27 34.56 -19.03 33.70
C PHE A 27 33.14 -19.31 33.27
N ALA A 28 32.13 -18.94 34.05
CA ALA A 28 30.73 -19.08 33.68
C ALA A 28 30.38 -18.13 32.51
N GLY A 29 30.92 -16.91 32.47
CA GLY A 29 30.75 -15.97 31.39
C GLY A 29 31.38 -16.44 30.09
N ASN A 30 32.58 -17.03 30.11
CA ASN A 30 33.22 -17.57 28.91
C ASN A 30 32.53 -18.83 28.38
N VAL A 31 32.04 -19.72 29.24
CA VAL A 31 31.26 -20.90 28.79
C VAL A 31 29.93 -20.43 28.17
N LEU A 32 29.27 -19.45 28.76
CA LEU A 32 28.03 -18.88 28.17
C LEU A 32 28.29 -18.14 26.87
N ALA A 33 29.41 -17.41 26.76
CA ALA A 33 29.79 -16.73 25.51
C ALA A 33 30.12 -17.73 24.38
N HIS A 34 30.80 -18.85 24.69
CA HIS A 34 31.07 -19.89 23.71
C HIS A 34 29.82 -20.70 23.32
N THR A 35 28.86 -20.90 24.21
CA THR A 35 27.58 -21.54 23.86
C THR A 35 26.68 -20.61 23.07
N ILE A 36 26.68 -19.30 23.34
CA ILE A 36 25.94 -18.32 22.54
C ILE A 36 26.56 -18.14 21.15
N SER A 37 27.90 -18.14 21.02
CA SER A 37 28.54 -18.07 19.69
C SER A 37 28.34 -19.32 18.85
N SER A 38 28.13 -20.50 19.47
CA SER A 38 27.81 -21.74 18.75
C SER A 38 26.34 -21.82 18.31
N PHE A 39 25.44 -21.03 18.94
CA PHE A 39 24.04 -20.90 18.52
C PHE A 39 23.83 -19.80 17.48
N SER A 40 24.78 -18.87 17.29
CA SER A 40 24.68 -17.79 16.31
C SER A 40 24.93 -18.23 14.86
N SER A 41 25.24 -19.49 14.62
CA SER A 41 25.43 -20.04 13.27
C SER A 41 24.21 -20.80 12.71
N LEU A 42 23.08 -20.76 13.44
CA LEU A 42 21.81 -21.31 12.95
C LEU A 42 20.90 -20.16 12.54
N SER A 43 20.78 -20.00 11.23
CA SER A 43 19.81 -19.21 10.47
C SER A 43 19.88 -17.68 10.62
N THR A 44 20.68 -17.06 9.75
CA THR A 44 20.58 -15.64 9.37
C THR A 44 19.35 -15.32 8.48
N ASP A 45 18.37 -16.23 8.38
CA ASP A 45 17.22 -16.08 7.48
C ASP A 45 15.93 -15.58 8.14
N PHE A 46 15.96 -15.27 9.43
CA PHE A 46 14.84 -14.60 10.10
C PHE A 46 15.27 -13.20 10.58
N LEU A 47 15.54 -12.31 9.65
CA LEU A 47 15.38 -10.90 9.97
C LEU A 47 13.89 -10.68 10.24
N PRO A 48 13.50 -10.08 11.37
CA PRO A 48 12.10 -9.76 11.59
C PRO A 48 11.68 -8.82 10.44
N VAL A 49 10.72 -9.28 9.63
CA VAL A 49 10.09 -8.45 8.63
C VAL A 49 9.56 -7.22 9.36
N SER A 50 9.96 -6.03 8.93
CA SER A 50 9.52 -4.79 9.56
C SER A 50 8.00 -4.74 9.54
N ALA A 51 7.38 -4.82 10.71
CA ALA A 51 5.94 -4.63 10.89
C ALA A 51 5.60 -3.13 11.04
N SER A 52 6.54 -2.22 10.70
CA SER A 52 6.29 -0.79 10.74
C SER A 52 5.19 -0.44 9.73
N CYS A 53 4.16 0.24 10.22
CA CYS A 53 3.12 0.80 9.36
C CYS A 53 3.66 2.01 8.63
N GLU A 54 3.62 1.95 7.30
CA GLU A 54 3.96 3.06 6.42
C GLU A 54 2.67 3.64 5.83
N ASN A 55 2.65 4.97 5.66
CA ASN A 55 1.61 5.64 4.88
C ASN A 55 2.20 6.00 3.53
N TRP A 56 1.51 5.61 2.45
CA TRP A 56 1.91 6.02 1.11
C TRP A 56 1.91 7.54 0.99
N GLY A 57 3.03 8.12 0.62
CA GLY A 57 3.22 9.56 0.55
C GLY A 57 3.97 10.01 -0.70
N LEU A 58 3.53 11.13 -1.26
CA LEU A 58 4.09 11.74 -2.47
C LEU A 58 4.50 13.18 -2.19
N SER A 59 5.67 13.57 -2.71
CA SER A 59 6.16 14.94 -2.69
C SER A 59 6.31 15.45 -4.12
N PHE A 60 5.44 16.40 -4.53
CA PHE A 60 5.47 17.01 -5.84
C PHE A 60 6.48 18.16 -5.84
N GLN A 61 7.56 18.02 -6.61
CA GLN A 61 8.66 18.97 -6.68
C GLN A 61 8.54 19.94 -7.85
N GLN A 62 8.01 19.49 -8.97
CA GLN A 62 7.90 20.22 -10.21
C GLN A 62 6.63 19.81 -10.97
N GLU A 63 5.94 20.77 -11.60
CA GLU A 63 4.81 20.50 -12.48
C GLU A 63 5.24 19.65 -13.68
N GLY A 64 4.36 18.74 -14.10
CA GLY A 64 4.59 17.83 -15.22
C GLY A 64 5.67 16.77 -15.00
N LYS A 65 6.18 16.60 -13.77
CA LYS A 65 7.18 15.61 -13.42
C LYS A 65 6.68 14.62 -12.37
N PRO A 66 7.17 13.37 -12.43
CA PRO A 66 6.86 12.38 -11.41
C PRO A 66 7.20 12.89 -10.01
N PRO A 67 6.35 12.64 -9.00
CA PRO A 67 6.63 12.99 -7.62
C PRO A 67 7.73 12.08 -7.03
N VAL A 68 8.34 12.54 -5.96
CA VAL A 68 9.18 11.71 -5.09
C VAL A 68 8.24 10.96 -4.13
N ALA A 69 8.27 9.63 -4.17
CA ALA A 69 7.52 8.78 -3.26
C ALA A 69 8.38 8.39 -2.03
N ASN A 70 7.73 8.01 -0.95
CA ASN A 70 8.42 7.54 0.26
C ASN A 70 8.99 6.10 0.14
N ALA A 71 8.67 5.38 -0.95
CA ALA A 71 9.33 4.14 -1.34
C ALA A 71 9.72 4.17 -2.82
N THR A 72 10.87 3.59 -3.18
CA THR A 72 11.34 3.55 -4.56
C THR A 72 10.64 2.48 -5.38
N SER A 73 10.57 2.66 -6.72
CA SER A 73 10.02 1.64 -7.62
C SER A 73 10.77 0.31 -7.50
N ASP A 74 12.10 0.33 -7.35
CA ASP A 74 12.92 -0.88 -7.25
C ASP A 74 12.65 -1.64 -5.94
N TYR A 75 12.38 -0.94 -4.84
CA TYR A 75 11.95 -1.56 -3.60
C TYR A 75 10.57 -2.21 -3.76
N LEU A 76 9.60 -1.49 -4.32
CA LEU A 76 8.24 -1.96 -4.51
C LEU A 76 8.13 -3.15 -5.48
N LYS A 77 8.93 -3.15 -6.57
CA LYS A 77 8.97 -4.26 -7.54
C LYS A 77 9.26 -5.62 -6.92
N GLN A 78 10.03 -5.67 -5.82
CA GLN A 78 10.31 -6.92 -5.09
C GLN A 78 9.03 -7.59 -4.57
N PHE A 79 7.97 -6.80 -4.38
CA PHE A 79 6.67 -7.23 -3.88
C PHE A 79 5.58 -7.22 -4.95
N GLN A 80 5.91 -7.10 -6.23
CA GLN A 80 4.94 -6.87 -7.30
C GLN A 80 4.05 -5.65 -7.00
N ALA A 81 4.64 -4.59 -6.41
CA ALA A 81 3.96 -3.36 -6.10
C ALA A 81 4.39 -2.22 -7.03
N HIS A 82 3.43 -1.38 -7.42
CA HIS A 82 3.59 -0.35 -8.44
C HIS A 82 2.96 0.95 -7.97
N TYR A 83 3.54 2.10 -8.32
CA TYR A 83 2.92 3.41 -8.11
C TYR A 83 3.04 4.32 -9.33
N ILE A 84 3.89 3.95 -10.26
CA ILE A 84 4.17 4.66 -11.50
C ILE A 84 4.59 3.62 -12.55
N ALA A 85 4.24 3.86 -13.79
CA ALA A 85 4.65 3.05 -14.92
C ALA A 85 5.91 3.63 -15.61
N ASP A 86 6.24 3.14 -16.79
CA ASP A 86 7.29 3.71 -17.63
C ASP A 86 6.95 5.17 -17.98
N THR A 87 7.91 6.05 -17.79
CA THR A 87 7.77 7.48 -18.03
C THR A 87 8.26 7.92 -19.42
N THR A 88 8.68 6.98 -20.26
CA THR A 88 9.12 7.25 -21.64
C THR A 88 7.95 7.48 -22.59
N GLU A 89 6.77 6.96 -22.25
CA GLU A 89 5.54 7.13 -23.02
C GLU A 89 4.53 8.01 -22.26
N SER A 90 3.79 8.85 -23.00
CA SER A 90 2.73 9.68 -22.46
C SER A 90 1.45 8.87 -22.21
N VAL A 91 1.51 7.93 -21.26
CA VAL A 91 0.38 7.07 -20.88
C VAL A 91 -0.08 7.39 -19.48
N LEU A 92 -1.39 7.42 -19.28
CA LEU A 92 -2.04 7.56 -17.98
C LEU A 92 -2.83 6.30 -17.64
N TYR A 93 -2.78 5.89 -16.39
CA TYR A 93 -3.50 4.73 -15.87
C TYR A 93 -4.53 5.20 -14.85
N LEU A 94 -5.79 5.21 -15.27
CA LEU A 94 -6.89 5.73 -14.47
C LEU A 94 -7.33 4.71 -13.43
N THR A 95 -7.40 5.12 -12.18
CA THR A 95 -7.88 4.25 -11.10
C THR A 95 -8.85 4.99 -10.19
N PHE A 96 -9.88 4.26 -9.74
CA PHE A 96 -10.93 4.79 -8.87
C PHE A 96 -11.06 3.90 -7.64
N ASP A 97 -11.06 4.50 -6.44
CA ASP A 97 -11.41 3.81 -5.22
C ASP A 97 -12.87 4.11 -4.85
N ALA A 98 -13.63 3.09 -4.47
CA ALA A 98 -15.02 3.25 -4.08
C ALA A 98 -15.44 2.30 -2.95
N GLY A 99 -15.94 2.89 -1.87
CA GLY A 99 -16.52 2.16 -0.73
C GLY A 99 -18.03 1.97 -0.83
N TYR A 100 -18.72 2.83 -1.56
CA TYR A 100 -20.16 2.87 -1.74
C TYR A 100 -20.51 3.66 -3.00
N GLU A 101 -21.75 3.50 -3.48
CA GLU A 101 -22.29 4.28 -4.59
C GLU A 101 -23.12 5.46 -4.07
N ASN A 102 -22.97 6.63 -4.70
CA ASN A 102 -23.70 7.85 -4.34
C ASN A 102 -24.18 8.65 -5.56
N GLY A 103 -24.32 7.99 -6.72
CA GLY A 103 -24.87 8.56 -7.95
C GLY A 103 -23.84 9.14 -8.92
N ASN A 104 -22.54 9.03 -8.66
CA ASN A 104 -21.52 9.62 -9.53
C ASN A 104 -20.87 8.60 -10.49
N THR A 105 -20.91 7.28 -10.18
CA THR A 105 -20.20 6.26 -10.97
C THR A 105 -20.73 6.16 -12.40
N GLU A 106 -22.03 6.34 -12.62
CA GLU A 106 -22.59 6.27 -14.00
C GLU A 106 -22.00 7.36 -14.89
N ALA A 107 -21.91 8.61 -14.42
CA ALA A 107 -21.30 9.72 -15.16
C ALA A 107 -19.80 9.48 -15.44
N ILE A 108 -19.09 8.90 -14.47
CA ILE A 108 -17.68 8.49 -14.65
C ILE A 108 -17.55 7.44 -15.75
N LEU A 109 -18.37 6.40 -15.74
CA LEU A 109 -18.36 5.35 -16.77
C LEU A 109 -18.73 5.91 -18.15
N ASP A 110 -19.70 6.81 -18.23
CA ASP A 110 -20.08 7.46 -19.50
C ASP A 110 -18.90 8.27 -20.08
N ALA A 111 -18.17 9.02 -19.25
CA ALA A 111 -16.99 9.76 -19.66
C ALA A 111 -15.88 8.81 -20.13
N LEU A 112 -15.56 7.77 -19.35
CA LEU A 112 -14.54 6.77 -19.72
C LEU A 112 -14.87 6.09 -21.06
N LYS A 113 -16.13 5.73 -21.25
CA LYS A 113 -16.60 5.10 -22.50
C LYS A 113 -16.45 6.04 -23.71
N LYS A 114 -16.81 7.32 -23.56
CA LYS A 114 -16.68 8.34 -24.61
C LYS A 114 -15.24 8.49 -25.09
N HIS A 115 -14.28 8.46 -24.15
CA HIS A 115 -12.85 8.61 -24.45
C HIS A 115 -12.13 7.28 -24.69
N HIS A 116 -12.84 6.14 -24.76
CA HIS A 116 -12.25 4.80 -24.87
C HIS A 116 -11.14 4.57 -23.84
N ALA A 117 -11.29 5.16 -22.65
CA ALA A 117 -10.29 5.14 -21.59
C ALA A 117 -10.51 3.94 -20.65
N PRO A 118 -9.63 2.92 -20.66
CA PRO A 118 -9.69 1.84 -19.69
C PRO A 118 -9.39 2.38 -18.31
N ALA A 119 -10.05 1.82 -17.29
CA ALA A 119 -9.82 2.18 -15.89
C ALA A 119 -9.84 0.95 -14.98
N ALA A 120 -9.27 1.08 -13.79
CA ALA A 120 -9.40 0.09 -12.74
C ALA A 120 -10.18 0.67 -11.56
N PHE A 121 -11.18 -0.07 -11.08
CA PHE A 121 -12.00 0.29 -9.93
C PHE A 121 -11.63 -0.61 -8.76
N PHE A 122 -11.01 -0.06 -7.73
CA PHE A 122 -10.70 -0.78 -6.49
C PHE A 122 -11.90 -0.63 -5.54
N LEU A 123 -12.65 -1.72 -5.40
CA LEU A 123 -13.93 -1.71 -4.71
C LEU A 123 -13.85 -2.46 -3.38
N VAL A 124 -14.63 -2.03 -2.39
CA VAL A 124 -14.81 -2.73 -1.11
C VAL A 124 -16.07 -3.59 -1.12
N GLY A 125 -16.20 -4.49 -0.12
CA GLY A 125 -17.31 -5.44 -0.02
C GLY A 125 -18.68 -4.77 -0.10
N ASN A 126 -18.90 -3.66 0.60
CA ASN A 126 -20.17 -2.93 0.58
C ASN A 126 -20.59 -2.49 -0.84
N TYR A 127 -19.63 -2.04 -1.67
CA TYR A 127 -19.94 -1.67 -3.05
C TYR A 127 -20.41 -2.88 -3.87
N LEU A 128 -19.77 -4.05 -3.67
CA LEU A 128 -20.17 -5.28 -4.34
C LEU A 128 -21.57 -5.75 -3.94
N GLU A 129 -21.94 -5.56 -2.68
CA GLU A 129 -23.26 -5.96 -2.18
C GLU A 129 -24.36 -5.03 -2.67
N THR A 130 -24.09 -3.72 -2.75
CA THR A 130 -25.14 -2.72 -3.02
C THR A 130 -25.27 -2.31 -4.49
N SER A 131 -24.24 -2.52 -5.31
CA SER A 131 -24.18 -2.01 -6.69
C SER A 131 -23.70 -3.05 -7.73
N PRO A 132 -24.26 -4.29 -7.72
CA PRO A 132 -23.79 -5.36 -8.60
C PRO A 132 -23.97 -5.06 -10.09
N ASP A 133 -24.96 -4.25 -10.47
CA ASP A 133 -25.18 -3.90 -11.88
C ASP A 133 -24.12 -2.94 -12.42
N LEU A 134 -23.60 -2.03 -11.59
CA LEU A 134 -22.48 -1.18 -11.97
C LEU A 134 -21.19 -1.99 -12.16
N ILE A 135 -20.97 -3.04 -11.36
CA ILE A 135 -19.84 -3.96 -11.54
C ILE A 135 -19.93 -4.67 -12.89
N LYS A 136 -21.12 -5.18 -13.24
CA LYS A 136 -21.35 -5.81 -14.55
C LYS A 136 -21.12 -4.80 -15.70
N ARG A 137 -21.54 -3.54 -15.51
CA ARG A 137 -21.33 -2.46 -16.46
C ARG A 137 -19.83 -2.18 -16.63
N MET A 138 -19.07 -2.02 -15.52
CA MET A 138 -17.62 -1.84 -15.56
C MET A 138 -16.93 -2.92 -16.40
N MET A 139 -17.29 -4.18 -16.18
CA MET A 139 -16.74 -5.31 -16.94
C MET A 139 -17.12 -5.28 -18.40
N ALA A 140 -18.40 -5.02 -18.71
CA ALA A 140 -18.91 -4.98 -20.08
C ALA A 140 -18.27 -3.85 -20.92
N GLU A 141 -17.85 -2.76 -20.25
CA GLU A 141 -17.16 -1.62 -20.87
C GLU A 141 -15.62 -1.76 -20.84
N GLY A 142 -15.10 -2.93 -20.42
CA GLY A 142 -13.66 -3.26 -20.49
C GLY A 142 -12.83 -2.72 -19.34
N HIS A 143 -13.46 -2.27 -18.25
CA HIS A 143 -12.74 -1.83 -17.06
C HIS A 143 -12.35 -3.02 -16.17
N THR A 144 -11.31 -2.84 -15.37
CA THR A 144 -10.86 -3.83 -14.38
C THR A 144 -11.49 -3.52 -13.03
N VAL A 145 -12.04 -4.55 -12.37
CA VAL A 145 -12.40 -4.46 -10.95
C VAL A 145 -11.26 -5.05 -10.13
N GLY A 146 -10.70 -4.25 -9.25
CA GLY A 146 -9.63 -4.62 -8.32
C GLY A 146 -10.13 -4.73 -6.88
N ASN A 147 -9.31 -5.34 -6.03
CA ASN A 147 -9.63 -5.64 -4.64
C ASN A 147 -9.18 -4.48 -3.72
N HIS A 148 -10.13 -3.88 -3.00
CA HIS A 148 -9.86 -2.87 -1.98
C HIS A 148 -10.24 -3.33 -0.58
N THR A 149 -10.19 -4.66 -0.35
CA THR A 149 -10.59 -5.39 0.85
C THR A 149 -12.10 -5.44 1.09
N TRP A 150 -12.54 -6.33 1.96
CA TRP A 150 -13.96 -6.46 2.28
C TRP A 150 -14.48 -5.32 3.15
N HIS A 151 -13.75 -4.99 4.26
CA HIS A 151 -14.21 -4.01 5.26
C HIS A 151 -13.43 -2.68 5.23
N HIS A 152 -12.45 -2.53 4.34
CA HIS A 152 -11.56 -1.35 4.28
C HIS A 152 -10.79 -1.07 5.59
N PRO A 153 -10.21 -2.11 6.26
CA PRO A 153 -9.44 -1.90 7.48
C PRO A 153 -8.06 -1.32 7.19
N ASP A 154 -7.38 -0.88 8.23
CA ASP A 154 -5.95 -0.60 8.18
C ASP A 154 -5.18 -1.93 8.09
N MET A 155 -4.91 -2.39 6.87
CA MET A 155 -4.27 -3.67 6.59
C MET A 155 -2.87 -3.78 7.17
N SER A 156 -2.16 -2.66 7.38
CA SER A 156 -0.83 -2.66 7.98
C SER A 156 -0.80 -3.18 9.42
N LYS A 157 -1.95 -3.21 10.08
CA LYS A 157 -2.12 -3.76 11.43
C LYS A 157 -2.45 -5.25 11.45
N ILE A 158 -2.72 -5.85 10.31
CA ILE A 158 -2.99 -7.27 10.18
C ILE A 158 -1.66 -7.99 9.99
N ALA A 159 -1.25 -8.73 11.01
CA ALA A 159 0.07 -9.37 11.06
C ALA A 159 0.08 -10.83 10.57
N ASP A 160 -1.09 -11.48 10.51
CA ASP A 160 -1.20 -12.87 10.11
C ASP A 160 -1.81 -13.04 8.72
N GLN A 161 -1.29 -14.05 7.99
CA GLN A 161 -1.69 -14.35 6.61
C GLN A 161 -3.16 -14.73 6.50
N SER A 162 -3.73 -15.40 7.51
CA SER A 162 -5.12 -15.87 7.46
C SER A 162 -6.10 -14.70 7.45
N SER A 163 -5.96 -13.76 8.41
CA SER A 163 -6.80 -12.57 8.50
C SER A 163 -6.61 -11.66 7.28
N PHE A 164 -5.36 -11.54 6.78
CA PHE A 164 -5.09 -10.80 5.56
C PHE A 164 -5.80 -11.43 4.35
N SER A 165 -5.70 -12.75 4.21
CA SER A 165 -6.33 -13.48 3.12
C SER A 165 -7.85 -13.43 3.17
N GLU A 166 -8.45 -13.44 4.36
CA GLU A 166 -9.91 -13.37 4.53
C GLU A 166 -10.49 -12.08 3.94
N GLU A 167 -9.86 -10.92 4.23
CA GLU A 167 -10.26 -9.61 3.69
C GLU A 167 -10.27 -9.58 2.16
N LEU A 168 -9.31 -10.25 1.52
CA LEU A 168 -9.21 -10.27 0.06
C LEU A 168 -10.08 -11.36 -0.57
N SER A 169 -10.05 -12.58 -0.03
CA SER A 169 -10.75 -13.73 -0.61
C SER A 169 -12.26 -13.60 -0.53
N ARG A 170 -12.79 -12.99 0.52
CA ARG A 170 -14.23 -12.73 0.64
C ARG A 170 -14.74 -11.82 -0.48
N LEU A 171 -13.96 -10.80 -0.83
CA LEU A 171 -14.32 -9.91 -1.93
C LEU A 171 -14.23 -10.63 -3.28
N GLU A 172 -13.21 -11.47 -3.51
CA GLU A 172 -13.10 -12.30 -4.71
C GLU A 172 -14.30 -13.23 -4.89
N GLN A 173 -14.71 -13.89 -3.81
CA GLN A 173 -15.87 -14.77 -3.83
C GLN A 173 -17.15 -14.02 -4.22
N LYS A 174 -17.37 -12.85 -3.61
CA LYS A 174 -18.52 -12.01 -3.93
C LYS A 174 -18.50 -11.53 -5.38
N TYR A 175 -17.35 -11.14 -5.88
CA TYR A 175 -17.17 -10.76 -7.28
C TYR A 175 -17.52 -11.92 -8.22
N GLN A 176 -17.05 -13.13 -7.92
CA GLN A 176 -17.35 -14.32 -8.71
C GLN A 176 -18.85 -14.67 -8.67
N GLU A 177 -19.52 -14.51 -7.52
CA GLU A 177 -20.98 -14.68 -7.42
C GLU A 177 -21.74 -13.72 -8.33
N ILE A 178 -21.33 -12.46 -8.42
CA ILE A 178 -21.99 -11.42 -9.22
C ILE A 178 -21.74 -11.62 -10.72
N THR A 179 -20.50 -11.98 -11.08
CA THR A 179 -20.01 -11.89 -12.45
C THR A 179 -19.83 -13.23 -13.14
N GLY A 180 -19.74 -14.32 -12.37
CA GLY A 180 -19.34 -15.63 -12.88
C GLY A 180 -17.84 -15.73 -13.27
N GLN A 181 -17.04 -14.68 -13.07
CA GLN A 181 -15.66 -14.63 -13.47
C GLN A 181 -14.71 -14.53 -12.27
N THR A 182 -13.47 -15.01 -12.44
CA THR A 182 -12.42 -14.84 -11.44
C THR A 182 -11.93 -13.38 -11.46
N MET A 183 -11.81 -12.77 -10.30
CA MET A 183 -11.27 -11.42 -10.15
C MET A 183 -9.77 -11.39 -10.51
N LYS A 184 -9.35 -10.36 -11.24
CA LYS A 184 -7.92 -10.09 -11.45
C LYS A 184 -7.24 -9.83 -10.10
N LYS A 185 -6.04 -10.34 -9.93
CA LYS A 185 -5.25 -10.20 -8.70
C LYS A 185 -4.60 -8.81 -8.61
N TYR A 186 -5.43 -7.76 -8.64
CA TYR A 186 -5.03 -6.37 -8.43
C TYR A 186 -5.58 -5.87 -7.11
N TYR A 187 -4.69 -5.37 -6.27
CA TYR A 187 -4.99 -4.95 -4.91
C TYR A 187 -4.52 -3.52 -4.66
N ARG A 188 -5.31 -2.76 -3.94
CA ARG A 188 -4.89 -1.48 -3.37
C ARG A 188 -5.13 -1.49 -1.87
N PRO A 189 -4.08 -1.22 -1.05
CA PRO A 189 -4.25 -1.16 0.39
C PRO A 189 -5.11 0.04 0.78
N PRO A 190 -6.12 -0.16 1.65
CA PRO A 190 -6.94 0.92 2.18
C PRO A 190 -6.10 2.07 2.74
N GLN A 191 -6.49 3.31 2.44
CA GLN A 191 -5.83 4.53 2.90
C GLN A 191 -4.36 4.67 2.44
N GLY A 192 -3.87 3.80 1.57
CA GLY A 192 -2.45 3.71 1.23
C GLY A 192 -1.56 3.26 2.38
N LYS A 193 -2.12 2.62 3.40
CA LYS A 193 -1.37 2.09 4.54
C LYS A 193 -0.87 0.68 4.24
N TYR A 194 0.41 0.47 4.46
CA TYR A 194 1.06 -0.80 4.19
C TYR A 194 2.19 -1.09 5.16
N SER A 195 2.64 -2.32 5.16
CA SER A 195 3.90 -2.76 5.75
C SER A 195 4.60 -3.70 4.79
N GLU A 196 5.89 -3.94 4.98
CA GLU A 196 6.62 -4.91 4.17
C GLU A 196 5.98 -6.30 4.26
N SER A 197 5.51 -6.71 5.45
CA SER A 197 4.82 -7.99 5.62
C SER A 197 3.53 -8.07 4.80
N ASN A 198 2.73 -6.99 4.76
CA ASN A 198 1.51 -6.98 3.97
C ASN A 198 1.77 -7.03 2.47
N LEU A 199 2.82 -6.36 1.99
CA LEU A 199 3.24 -6.46 0.58
C LEU A 199 3.67 -7.88 0.22
N LYS A 200 4.38 -8.58 1.12
CA LYS A 200 4.72 -9.99 0.96
C LYS A 200 3.50 -10.89 0.93
N MET A 201 2.57 -10.71 1.88
CA MET A 201 1.32 -11.46 1.95
C MET A 201 0.49 -11.31 0.67
N ALA A 202 0.36 -10.09 0.15
CA ALA A 202 -0.34 -9.82 -1.10
C ALA A 202 0.35 -10.53 -2.28
N LYS A 203 1.67 -10.43 -2.40
CA LYS A 203 2.47 -11.12 -3.43
C LYS A 203 2.32 -12.64 -3.36
N GLU A 204 2.35 -13.23 -2.16
CA GLU A 204 2.19 -14.68 -1.95
C GLU A 204 0.80 -15.18 -2.38
N MET A 205 -0.22 -14.32 -2.32
CA MET A 205 -1.55 -14.57 -2.88
C MET A 205 -1.65 -14.32 -4.39
N GLY A 206 -0.54 -13.93 -5.05
CA GLY A 206 -0.46 -13.62 -6.48
C GLY A 206 -0.94 -12.22 -6.86
N TYR A 207 -1.10 -11.32 -5.89
CA TYR A 207 -1.55 -9.96 -6.17
C TYR A 207 -0.43 -9.05 -6.67
N HIS A 208 -0.78 -8.18 -7.62
CA HIS A 208 -0.08 -6.93 -7.88
C HIS A 208 -0.70 -5.83 -7.00
N THR A 209 0.14 -5.17 -6.20
CA THR A 209 -0.30 -4.05 -5.35
C THR A 209 -0.13 -2.73 -6.10
N PHE A 210 -1.20 -1.93 -6.18
CA PHE A 210 -1.18 -0.65 -6.88
C PHE A 210 -1.37 0.52 -5.92
N PHE A 211 -0.33 1.32 -5.75
CA PHE A 211 -0.39 2.67 -5.21
C PHE A 211 -0.68 3.66 -6.34
N TRP A 212 -0.31 4.91 -6.19
CA TRP A 212 -0.53 5.97 -7.17
C TRP A 212 0.63 6.95 -7.19
N SER A 213 0.79 7.69 -8.27
CA SER A 213 1.75 8.80 -8.40
C SER A 213 1.07 10.16 -8.58
N LEU A 214 -0.26 10.18 -8.78
CA LEU A 214 -1.06 11.38 -8.79
C LEU A 214 -2.35 11.15 -8.02
N ALA A 215 -2.65 12.05 -7.09
CA ALA A 215 -3.91 12.11 -6.36
C ALA A 215 -4.17 13.53 -5.86
N TYR A 216 -5.39 13.79 -5.47
CA TYR A 216 -5.78 15.00 -4.74
C TYR A 216 -6.86 14.67 -3.71
N VAL A 217 -7.19 15.61 -2.84
CA VAL A 217 -8.20 15.39 -1.79
C VAL A 217 -9.59 15.58 -2.39
N ASP A 218 -10.27 14.47 -2.69
CA ASP A 218 -11.58 14.40 -3.35
C ASP A 218 -12.62 13.56 -2.61
N TRP A 219 -12.22 12.86 -1.52
CA TRP A 219 -13.04 11.87 -0.82
C TRP A 219 -13.97 12.44 0.28
N TYR A 220 -13.85 13.72 0.63
CA TYR A 220 -14.74 14.32 1.64
C TYR A 220 -16.10 14.66 1.03
N GLU A 221 -17.15 13.93 1.41
CA GLU A 221 -18.50 14.12 0.87
C GLU A 221 -19.01 15.56 1.03
N ASN A 222 -18.85 16.13 2.22
CA ASN A 222 -19.33 17.47 2.56
C ASN A 222 -18.33 18.61 2.27
N LYS A 223 -17.18 18.30 1.67
CA LYS A 223 -16.14 19.26 1.34
C LYS A 223 -15.49 18.89 0.00
N GLN A 224 -16.29 18.92 -1.04
CA GLN A 224 -15.80 18.66 -2.39
C GLN A 224 -14.92 19.82 -2.88
N PRO A 225 -13.82 19.54 -3.58
CA PRO A 225 -13.01 20.56 -4.25
C PRO A 225 -13.85 21.25 -5.34
N THR A 226 -13.57 22.52 -5.60
CA THR A 226 -14.13 23.19 -6.78
C THR A 226 -13.54 22.60 -8.07
N HIS A 227 -14.22 22.79 -9.20
CA HIS A 227 -13.70 22.35 -10.51
C HIS A 227 -12.33 23.00 -10.78
N GLU A 228 -12.16 24.28 -10.48
CA GLU A 228 -10.90 24.99 -10.64
C GLU A 228 -9.76 24.36 -9.80
N GLU A 229 -10.03 24.07 -8.52
CA GLU A 229 -9.06 23.39 -7.64
C GLU A 229 -8.70 22.00 -8.14
N ALA A 230 -9.68 21.24 -8.63
CA ALA A 230 -9.48 19.92 -9.20
C ALA A 230 -8.60 19.98 -10.46
N PHE A 231 -8.97 20.82 -11.45
CA PHE A 231 -8.17 21.01 -12.67
C PHE A 231 -6.76 21.48 -12.35
N LYS A 232 -6.59 22.48 -11.49
CA LYS A 232 -5.26 22.96 -11.09
C LYS A 232 -4.39 21.84 -10.52
N LYS A 233 -4.94 20.96 -9.69
CA LYS A 233 -4.21 19.83 -9.11
C LYS A 233 -3.91 18.76 -10.15
N LEU A 234 -4.93 18.36 -10.91
CA LEU A 234 -4.83 17.20 -11.82
C LEU A 234 -4.02 17.55 -13.07
N LEU A 235 -4.15 18.74 -13.62
CA LEU A 235 -3.36 19.17 -14.79
C LEU A 235 -1.92 19.57 -14.40
N GLY A 236 -1.73 20.21 -13.25
CA GLY A 236 -0.39 20.62 -12.82
C GLY A 236 0.49 19.46 -12.34
N ARG A 237 -0.11 18.35 -11.92
CA ARG A 237 0.62 17.17 -11.42
C ARG A 237 0.73 16.02 -12.39
N ILE A 238 0.06 16.12 -13.55
CA ILE A 238 0.09 15.05 -14.54
C ILE A 238 1.51 14.85 -15.08
N HIS A 239 1.88 13.62 -15.31
CA HIS A 239 3.18 13.24 -15.86
C HIS A 239 3.08 11.89 -16.59
N PRO A 240 4.00 11.59 -17.53
CA PRO A 240 4.04 10.28 -18.19
C PRO A 240 4.13 9.13 -17.20
N GLY A 241 3.43 8.05 -17.46
CA GLY A 241 3.39 6.85 -16.62
C GLY A 241 2.58 7.01 -15.32
N ALA A 242 1.78 8.08 -15.16
CA ALA A 242 1.04 8.32 -13.93
C ALA A 242 -0.04 7.26 -13.70
N ILE A 243 -0.01 6.64 -12.50
CA ILE A 243 -1.17 5.94 -11.95
C ILE A 243 -1.96 7.00 -11.17
N VAL A 244 -3.14 7.31 -11.69
CA VAL A 244 -4.01 8.38 -11.16
C VAL A 244 -5.02 7.77 -10.20
N LEU A 245 -5.05 8.25 -8.96
CA LEU A 245 -6.08 7.91 -7.99
C LEU A 245 -7.14 8.99 -7.95
N LEU A 246 -8.38 8.59 -8.21
CA LEU A 246 -9.61 9.35 -8.02
C LEU A 246 -10.58 8.52 -7.16
N HIS A 247 -11.58 9.17 -6.57
CA HIS A 247 -12.66 8.46 -5.89
C HIS A 247 -13.96 8.62 -6.69
N SER A 248 -14.64 7.50 -6.97
CA SER A 248 -15.92 7.54 -7.67
C SER A 248 -17.06 8.12 -6.81
N THR A 249 -16.85 8.20 -5.51
CA THR A 249 -17.76 8.89 -4.59
C THR A 249 -17.68 10.42 -4.68
N SER A 250 -16.69 10.98 -5.39
CA SER A 250 -16.54 12.42 -5.57
C SER A 250 -17.50 12.96 -6.63
N LYS A 251 -18.40 13.85 -6.21
CA LYS A 251 -19.29 14.58 -7.12
C LYS A 251 -18.48 15.39 -8.14
N THR A 252 -17.44 16.06 -7.68
CA THR A 252 -16.57 16.86 -8.55
C THR A 252 -15.95 15.98 -9.65
N ASN A 253 -15.44 14.77 -9.33
CA ASN A 253 -14.91 13.85 -10.33
C ASN A 253 -15.97 13.44 -11.35
N GLY A 254 -17.20 13.12 -10.90
CA GLY A 254 -18.30 12.80 -11.79
C GLY A 254 -18.65 13.92 -12.76
N GLU A 255 -18.53 15.18 -12.31
CA GLU A 255 -18.87 16.36 -13.11
C GLU A 255 -17.76 16.77 -14.09
N ILE A 256 -16.48 16.59 -13.75
CA ILE A 256 -15.35 17.10 -14.55
C ILE A 256 -14.65 16.07 -15.43
N LEU A 257 -14.89 14.76 -15.24
CA LEU A 257 -14.06 13.73 -15.83
C LEU A 257 -14.01 13.82 -17.36
N ASP A 258 -15.14 14.05 -18.03
CA ASP A 258 -15.20 14.19 -19.48
C ASP A 258 -14.28 15.32 -20.00
N GLU A 259 -14.35 16.50 -19.39
CA GLU A 259 -13.48 17.62 -19.72
C GLU A 259 -12.02 17.35 -19.35
N LEU A 260 -11.78 16.68 -18.24
CA LEU A 260 -10.44 16.35 -17.77
C LEU A 260 -9.74 15.38 -18.74
N LEU A 261 -10.44 14.35 -19.19
CA LEU A 261 -9.91 13.39 -20.17
C LEU A 261 -9.61 14.10 -21.50
N THR A 262 -10.52 14.97 -21.98
CA THR A 262 -10.27 15.79 -23.18
C THR A 262 -8.98 16.61 -23.03
N LYS A 263 -8.77 17.28 -21.90
CA LYS A 263 -7.56 18.08 -21.66
C LYS A 263 -6.29 17.22 -21.64
N TRP A 264 -6.34 16.03 -21.07
CA TRP A 264 -5.20 15.13 -21.06
C TRP A 264 -4.87 14.59 -22.47
N GLU A 265 -5.90 14.31 -23.29
CA GLU A 265 -5.71 13.94 -24.71
C GLU A 265 -5.10 15.10 -25.52
N GLU A 266 -5.56 16.35 -25.30
CA GLU A 266 -4.98 17.56 -25.90
C GLU A 266 -3.51 17.79 -25.48
N MET A 267 -3.12 17.35 -24.27
CA MET A 267 -1.73 17.36 -23.80
C MET A 267 -0.89 16.20 -24.39
N GLY A 268 -1.48 15.33 -25.22
CA GLY A 268 -0.82 14.22 -25.89
C GLY A 268 -0.75 12.92 -25.06
N TYR A 269 -1.58 12.78 -24.03
CA TYR A 269 -1.68 11.53 -23.27
C TYR A 269 -2.68 10.56 -23.91
N ARG A 270 -2.36 9.26 -23.85
CA ARG A 270 -3.31 8.16 -24.04
C ARG A 270 -3.63 7.51 -22.69
N PHE A 271 -4.69 6.73 -22.65
CA PHE A 271 -5.08 5.96 -21.46
C PHE A 271 -4.70 4.49 -21.62
N GLY A 272 -4.04 3.91 -20.61
CA GLY A 272 -3.60 2.52 -20.58
C GLY A 272 -4.31 1.72 -19.50
N SER A 273 -4.33 0.40 -19.67
CA SER A 273 -4.79 -0.54 -18.65
C SER A 273 -3.68 -0.89 -17.67
N LEU A 274 -4.02 -1.17 -16.42
CA LEU A 274 -3.05 -1.70 -15.44
C LEU A 274 -2.42 -3.03 -15.88
N ASP A 275 -3.00 -3.74 -16.85
CA ASP A 275 -2.41 -4.94 -17.44
C ASP A 275 -1.05 -4.65 -18.12
N GLU A 276 -0.89 -3.46 -18.69
CA GLU A 276 0.38 -3.00 -19.29
C GLU A 276 1.49 -2.91 -18.21
N ILE A 277 1.13 -2.54 -16.98
CA ILE A 277 2.07 -2.44 -15.85
C ILE A 277 2.37 -3.82 -15.25
N ALA A 278 1.36 -4.66 -15.13
CA ALA A 278 1.48 -5.99 -14.53
C ALA A 278 2.15 -7.02 -15.47
N GLY A 279 2.40 -6.68 -16.74
CA GLY A 279 2.95 -7.60 -17.73
C GLY A 279 1.95 -8.64 -18.22
N ASN A 280 0.65 -8.33 -18.16
CA ASN A 280 -0.47 -9.18 -18.57
C ASN A 280 -1.18 -8.69 -19.86
N ALA A 281 -0.55 -7.76 -20.58
CA ALA A 281 -1.07 -7.18 -21.83
C ALA A 281 -0.78 -8.06 -23.05
#